data_01bf57a9142abbe351d8838555383b8e
#
_entry.id   01bf57a9142abbe351d8838555383b8e
#
_cell.length_a   1.000
_cell.length_b   1.000
_cell.length_c   1.000
_cell.angle_alpha   90.00
_cell.angle_beta   90.00
_cell.angle_gamma   90.00
#
_symmetry.space_group_name_H-M   'P 1'
#
loop_
_entity.id
_entity.type
_entity.pdbx_description
1 polymer ?
#
loop_
_entity_poly.entity_id
_entity_poly.type
_entity_poly.pdbx_seq_one_letter_code
_entity_poly.pdbx_strand_id
1 'polypeptide(L)'
;GRINRTGTPKTSGFYILHEGPIAVLNERLIEIDYDDIIEEGSKSVISKGGWVGITDKYWLAALIPDQRSRIEGGFKAVLKNIERYQAQYTSNEIVLEKGETASVKSNVFIGAKEVDLLDKYSNQLSIEMFDRAVDFGWFYVITKPLFLLLHKLSDLFGNVGLSILALTVLIRILLFPLANKSFKSMSRMKILTPKMTEIRERYKTDKLKMQQEIMALYKSEKVNPLSGCLPILIQIPIFFALYKVLFVTLETRHAPFYGWVKDLSAPDPTTIFNLFGVFNFMPPSFLMIGAWPL
;
A
#
# COMPACT_ATOMS: atom_id res chain seq x y z
N GLY A 1 -12.95 -10.99 -24.35
CA GLY A 1 -11.66 -11.42 -23.79
C GLY A 1 -11.84 -12.09 -22.44
N ARG A 2 -10.94 -13.03 -22.10
CA ARG A 2 -11.01 -13.75 -20.81
C ARG A 2 -9.62 -14.16 -20.32
N ILE A 3 -9.39 -13.98 -19.03
CA ILE A 3 -8.27 -14.54 -18.28
C ILE A 3 -8.83 -15.54 -17.27
N ASN A 4 -8.22 -16.71 -17.16
CA ASN A 4 -8.61 -17.73 -16.21
C ASN A 4 -7.45 -18.00 -15.24
N ARG A 5 -7.78 -18.13 -13.96
CA ARG A 5 -6.89 -18.63 -12.92
C ARG A 5 -7.48 -19.92 -12.34
N THR A 6 -6.64 -20.92 -12.16
CA THR A 6 -7.04 -22.21 -11.58
C THR A 6 -6.42 -22.32 -10.19
N GLY A 7 -7.25 -22.65 -9.22
CA GLY A 7 -6.87 -22.75 -7.81
C GLY A 7 -6.74 -21.41 -7.10
N THR A 8 -7.01 -21.40 -5.79
CA THR A 8 -6.87 -20.22 -4.94
C THR A 8 -5.44 -20.13 -4.42
N PRO A 9 -4.70 -19.04 -4.72
CA PRO A 9 -3.34 -18.86 -4.22
C PRO A 9 -3.35 -18.54 -2.72
N LYS A 10 -2.20 -18.75 -2.07
CA LYS A 10 -1.97 -18.14 -0.76
C LYS A 10 -1.73 -16.65 -0.95
N THR A 11 -2.59 -15.82 -0.38
CA THR A 11 -2.48 -14.37 -0.42
C THR A 11 -1.81 -13.80 0.82
N SER A 12 -1.29 -12.58 0.71
CA SER A 12 -0.71 -11.84 1.85
C SER A 12 -1.76 -11.30 2.82
N GLY A 13 -3.04 -11.38 2.46
CA GLY A 13 -4.19 -10.88 3.19
C GLY A 13 -4.60 -9.46 2.77
N PHE A 14 -5.89 -9.24 2.69
CA PHE A 14 -6.53 -8.04 2.15
C PHE A 14 -6.03 -6.71 2.75
N TYR A 15 -5.82 -6.67 4.06
CA TYR A 15 -5.35 -5.44 4.73
C TYR A 15 -3.91 -5.05 4.37
N ILE A 16 -3.13 -6.00 3.87
CA ILE A 16 -1.72 -5.80 3.53
C ILE A 16 -1.59 -5.45 2.05
N LEU A 17 -2.20 -6.26 1.19
CA LEU A 17 -2.08 -6.16 -0.26
C LEU A 17 -3.27 -6.85 -0.91
N HIS A 18 -3.88 -6.18 -1.91
CA HIS A 18 -4.87 -6.85 -2.74
C HIS A 18 -4.20 -7.80 -3.73
N GLU A 19 -4.58 -9.07 -3.67
CA GLU A 19 -4.19 -10.13 -4.59
C GLU A 19 -5.45 -10.88 -5.03
N GLY A 20 -5.86 -10.69 -6.28
CA GLY A 20 -7.11 -11.25 -6.78
C GLY A 20 -7.63 -10.60 -8.05
N PRO A 21 -8.91 -10.79 -8.34
CA PRO A 21 -9.60 -10.08 -9.41
C PRO A 21 -9.57 -8.56 -9.22
N ILE A 22 -9.14 -7.84 -10.24
CA ILE A 22 -8.98 -6.38 -10.23
C ILE A 22 -9.45 -5.77 -11.54
N ALA A 23 -10.11 -4.63 -11.48
CA ALA A 23 -10.52 -3.89 -12.68
C ALA A 23 -10.59 -2.39 -12.42
N VAL A 24 -10.52 -1.62 -13.48
CA VAL A 24 -10.98 -0.23 -13.51
C VAL A 24 -12.10 -0.13 -14.53
N LEU A 25 -13.30 0.16 -14.05
CA LEU A 25 -14.51 0.29 -14.84
C LEU A 25 -15.28 1.53 -14.38
N ASN A 26 -15.71 2.38 -15.31
CA ASN A 26 -16.35 3.67 -15.03
C ASN A 26 -15.52 4.54 -14.08
N GLU A 27 -14.21 4.67 -14.33
CA GLU A 27 -13.28 5.46 -13.53
C GLU A 27 -13.20 5.02 -12.06
N ARG A 28 -13.60 3.78 -11.75
CA ARG A 28 -13.56 3.22 -10.40
C ARG A 28 -12.71 1.96 -10.36
N LEU A 29 -11.81 1.93 -9.39
CA LEU A 29 -11.07 0.73 -9.06
C LEU A 29 -12.03 -0.26 -8.36
N ILE A 30 -12.03 -1.49 -8.84
CA ILE A 30 -12.80 -2.61 -8.30
C ILE A 30 -11.80 -3.70 -7.94
N GLU A 31 -11.72 -4.00 -6.66
CA GLU A 31 -10.90 -5.04 -6.08
C GLU A 31 -11.84 -6.03 -5.40
N ILE A 32 -11.69 -7.32 -5.68
CA ILE A 32 -12.55 -8.37 -5.12
C ILE A 32 -11.66 -9.51 -4.64
N ASP A 33 -11.85 -9.91 -3.39
CA ASP A 33 -11.14 -11.05 -2.84
C ASP A 33 -11.67 -12.36 -3.42
N TYR A 34 -10.83 -13.40 -3.37
CA TYR A 34 -11.22 -14.71 -3.88
C TYR A 34 -12.43 -15.28 -3.15
N ASP A 35 -12.53 -15.07 -1.84
CA ASP A 35 -13.65 -15.53 -1.03
C ASP A 35 -14.93 -14.78 -1.39
N ASP A 36 -14.87 -13.46 -1.57
CA ASP A 36 -16.02 -12.65 -1.94
C ASP A 36 -16.58 -13.05 -3.31
N ILE A 37 -15.72 -13.29 -4.32
CA ILE A 37 -16.21 -13.70 -5.64
C ILE A 37 -16.74 -15.14 -5.65
N ILE A 38 -16.32 -15.99 -4.71
CA ILE A 38 -16.92 -17.31 -4.49
C ILE A 38 -18.34 -17.14 -3.97
N GLU A 39 -18.55 -16.27 -3.00
CA GLU A 39 -19.87 -16.02 -2.40
C GLU A 39 -20.82 -15.32 -3.37
N GLU A 40 -20.36 -14.30 -4.08
CA GLU A 40 -21.18 -13.55 -5.05
C GLU A 40 -21.41 -14.33 -6.36
N GLY A 41 -20.55 -15.31 -6.69
CA GLY A 41 -20.57 -16.10 -7.94
C GLY A 41 -20.14 -15.34 -9.18
N SER A 42 -20.68 -14.16 -9.41
CA SER A 42 -20.29 -13.27 -10.54
C SER A 42 -20.61 -11.81 -10.27
N LYS A 43 -19.76 -10.95 -10.77
CA LYS A 43 -19.94 -9.49 -10.72
C LYS A 43 -19.56 -8.88 -12.05
N SER A 44 -20.46 -8.13 -12.67
CA SER A 44 -20.19 -7.43 -13.93
C SER A 44 -20.66 -5.97 -13.89
N VAL A 45 -19.96 -5.13 -14.63
CA VAL A 45 -20.23 -3.69 -14.72
C VAL A 45 -20.12 -3.26 -16.19
N ILE A 46 -21.09 -2.51 -16.66
CA ILE A 46 -21.03 -1.87 -17.98
C ILE A 46 -20.18 -0.62 -17.86
N SER A 47 -19.16 -0.50 -18.73
CA SER A 47 -18.22 0.61 -18.74
C SER A 47 -17.93 1.07 -20.17
N LYS A 48 -17.45 2.29 -20.31
CA LYS A 48 -16.79 2.77 -21.52
C LYS A 48 -15.29 2.65 -21.30
N GLY A 49 -14.63 1.75 -22.04
CA GLY A 49 -13.21 1.47 -21.82
C GLY A 49 -12.93 0.83 -20.46
N GLY A 50 -11.72 1.09 -19.93
CA GLY A 50 -11.22 0.48 -18.71
C GLY A 50 -10.40 -0.78 -18.97
N TRP A 51 -10.17 -1.56 -17.93
CA TRP A 51 -9.45 -2.83 -18.00
C TRP A 51 -9.90 -3.80 -16.91
N VAL A 52 -9.73 -5.08 -17.15
CA VAL A 52 -10.05 -6.15 -16.19
C VAL A 52 -8.90 -7.15 -16.13
N GLY A 53 -8.60 -7.66 -14.95
CA GLY A 53 -7.46 -8.56 -14.79
C GLY A 53 -7.46 -9.35 -13.49
N ILE A 54 -6.36 -10.05 -13.28
CA ILE A 54 -6.04 -10.75 -12.03
C ILE A 54 -4.64 -10.32 -11.62
N THR A 55 -4.49 -9.94 -10.38
CA THR A 55 -3.22 -9.45 -9.81
C THR A 55 -2.73 -10.37 -8.70
N ASP A 56 -1.42 -10.56 -8.66
CA ASP A 56 -0.65 -11.10 -7.53
C ASP A 56 0.24 -9.99 -6.97
N LYS A 57 1.03 -10.29 -5.94
CA LYS A 57 1.91 -9.29 -5.29
C LYS A 57 2.73 -8.46 -6.29
N TYR A 58 3.38 -9.12 -7.26
CA TYR A 58 4.28 -8.47 -8.23
C TYR A 58 3.84 -8.60 -9.67
N TRP A 59 2.82 -9.41 -9.96
CA TRP A 59 2.42 -9.77 -11.31
C TRP A 59 0.99 -9.32 -11.61
N LEU A 60 0.77 -8.93 -12.85
CA LEU A 60 -0.55 -8.57 -13.37
C LEU A 60 -0.78 -9.27 -14.71
N ALA A 61 -1.94 -9.87 -14.84
CA ALA A 61 -2.52 -10.24 -16.15
C ALA A 61 -3.77 -9.40 -16.34
N ALA A 62 -3.80 -8.53 -17.36
CA ALA A 62 -4.90 -7.63 -17.63
C ALA A 62 -5.31 -7.65 -19.09
N LEU A 63 -6.62 -7.59 -19.32
CA LEU A 63 -7.26 -7.37 -20.61
C LEU A 63 -7.63 -5.90 -20.73
N ILE A 64 -7.24 -5.29 -21.81
CA ILE A 64 -7.40 -3.87 -22.08
C ILE A 64 -8.16 -3.74 -23.40
N PRO A 65 -9.49 -3.62 -23.38
CA PRO A 65 -10.31 -3.37 -24.57
C PRO A 65 -10.00 -2.01 -25.16
N ASP A 66 -10.58 -1.72 -26.34
CA ASP A 66 -10.55 -0.38 -26.87
C ASP A 66 -11.24 0.60 -25.91
N GLN A 67 -10.51 1.65 -25.51
CA GLN A 67 -10.95 2.61 -24.49
C GLN A 67 -12.14 3.47 -24.90
N ARG A 68 -12.50 3.43 -26.19
CA ARG A 68 -13.68 4.15 -26.73
C ARG A 68 -14.92 3.27 -26.79
N SER A 69 -14.74 1.96 -26.69
CA SER A 69 -15.82 1.00 -26.82
C SER A 69 -16.59 0.82 -25.51
N ARG A 70 -17.90 0.61 -25.63
CA ARG A 70 -18.71 0.16 -24.50
C ARG A 70 -18.50 -1.34 -24.31
N ILE A 71 -18.22 -1.73 -23.08
CA ILE A 71 -17.97 -3.11 -22.69
C ILE A 71 -18.78 -3.47 -21.45
N GLU A 72 -19.02 -4.73 -21.25
CA GLU A 72 -19.38 -5.32 -19.97
C GLU A 72 -18.17 -6.08 -19.44
N GLY A 73 -17.54 -5.52 -18.42
CA GLY A 73 -16.37 -6.11 -17.75
C GLY A 73 -16.73 -6.69 -16.40
N GLY A 74 -16.04 -7.73 -15.98
CA GLY A 74 -16.31 -8.31 -14.65
C GLY A 74 -15.60 -9.61 -14.37
N PHE A 75 -16.04 -10.22 -13.28
CA PHE A 75 -15.42 -11.40 -12.68
C PHE A 75 -16.45 -12.50 -12.47
N LYS A 76 -15.98 -13.74 -12.49
CA LYS A 76 -16.80 -14.92 -12.21
C LYS A 76 -15.99 -15.99 -11.53
N ALA A 77 -16.54 -16.60 -10.48
CA ALA A 77 -16.03 -17.83 -9.90
C ALA A 77 -16.82 -19.03 -10.47
N VAL A 78 -16.11 -20.09 -10.81
CA VAL A 78 -16.69 -21.37 -11.25
C VAL A 78 -16.18 -22.45 -10.32
N LEU A 79 -17.07 -22.89 -9.43
CA LEU A 79 -16.81 -23.94 -8.45
C LEU A 79 -17.25 -25.28 -9.06
N LYS A 80 -16.30 -26.05 -9.54
CA LYS A 80 -16.47 -27.46 -9.94
C LYS A 80 -15.46 -28.29 -9.15
N ASN A 81 -14.83 -29.26 -9.76
CA ASN A 81 -13.78 -30.08 -9.14
C ASN A 81 -12.55 -29.26 -8.71
N ILE A 82 -12.28 -28.14 -9.37
CA ILE A 82 -11.21 -27.19 -9.08
C ILE A 82 -11.80 -25.80 -9.20
N GLU A 83 -11.51 -24.93 -8.22
CA GLU A 83 -11.88 -23.52 -8.23
C GLU A 83 -11.24 -22.83 -9.43
N ARG A 84 -12.04 -22.06 -10.16
CA ARG A 84 -11.58 -21.24 -11.28
C ARG A 84 -12.11 -19.84 -11.17
N TYR A 85 -11.24 -18.90 -11.30
CA TYR A 85 -11.55 -17.47 -11.31
C TYR A 85 -11.36 -16.93 -12.71
N GLN A 86 -12.30 -16.11 -13.15
CA GLN A 86 -12.31 -15.53 -14.48
C GLN A 86 -12.41 -14.02 -14.37
N ALA A 87 -11.48 -13.32 -15.02
CA ALA A 87 -11.60 -11.91 -15.34
C ALA A 87 -11.91 -11.80 -16.83
N GLN A 88 -12.99 -11.13 -17.20
CA GLN A 88 -13.48 -11.10 -18.56
C GLN A 88 -14.10 -9.78 -18.94
N TYR A 89 -14.12 -9.50 -20.23
CA TYR A 89 -14.99 -8.46 -20.78
C TYR A 89 -15.67 -8.96 -22.05
N THR A 90 -16.85 -8.41 -22.31
CA THR A 90 -17.63 -8.60 -23.54
C THR A 90 -17.85 -7.23 -24.18
N SER A 91 -17.54 -7.10 -25.46
CA SER A 91 -17.88 -5.91 -26.25
C SER A 91 -19.29 -5.99 -26.79
N ASN A 92 -19.81 -4.87 -27.30
CA ASN A 92 -21.09 -4.87 -27.99
C ASN A 92 -21.07 -5.82 -29.19
N GLU A 93 -22.24 -6.29 -29.56
CA GLU A 93 -22.46 -7.08 -30.78
C GLU A 93 -22.08 -6.27 -32.02
N ILE A 94 -21.39 -6.93 -32.93
CA ILE A 94 -21.07 -6.40 -34.26
C ILE A 94 -21.85 -7.22 -35.26
N VAL A 95 -22.81 -6.59 -35.92
CA VAL A 95 -23.56 -7.21 -37.00
C VAL A 95 -22.80 -6.98 -38.30
N LEU A 96 -22.45 -8.05 -39.00
CA LEU A 96 -21.76 -8.00 -40.27
C LEU A 96 -22.73 -8.42 -41.40
N GLU A 97 -22.79 -7.63 -42.44
CA GLU A 97 -23.48 -8.02 -43.67
C GLU A 97 -22.58 -8.93 -44.52
N LYS A 98 -23.19 -9.58 -45.50
CA LYS A 98 -22.47 -10.48 -46.38
C LYS A 98 -21.36 -9.77 -47.14
N GLY A 99 -20.09 -10.19 -46.89
CA GLY A 99 -18.90 -9.58 -47.52
C GLY A 99 -18.25 -8.45 -46.70
N GLU A 100 -18.82 -8.07 -45.55
CA GLU A 100 -18.20 -7.09 -44.65
C GLU A 100 -17.16 -7.72 -43.74
N THR A 101 -16.20 -6.90 -43.36
CA THR A 101 -15.15 -7.28 -42.40
C THR A 101 -15.14 -6.28 -41.24
N ALA A 102 -15.16 -6.76 -39.99
CA ALA A 102 -14.92 -5.94 -38.83
C ALA A 102 -13.63 -6.35 -38.15
N SER A 103 -12.93 -5.36 -37.61
CA SER A 103 -11.72 -5.57 -36.80
C SER A 103 -11.94 -5.02 -35.40
N VAL A 104 -11.64 -5.85 -34.40
CA VAL A 104 -11.66 -5.46 -32.99
C VAL A 104 -10.26 -5.50 -32.45
N LYS A 105 -9.78 -4.37 -31.93
CA LYS A 105 -8.47 -4.26 -31.31
C LYS A 105 -8.59 -4.35 -29.81
N SER A 106 -7.81 -5.19 -29.17
CA SER A 106 -7.64 -5.24 -27.72
C SER A 106 -6.18 -5.47 -27.39
N ASN A 107 -5.76 -4.95 -26.25
CA ASN A 107 -4.41 -5.18 -25.76
C ASN A 107 -4.47 -6.14 -24.55
N VAL A 108 -3.38 -6.84 -24.32
CA VAL A 108 -3.21 -7.72 -23.15
C VAL A 108 -1.89 -7.35 -22.50
N PHE A 109 -1.92 -7.14 -21.21
CA PHE A 109 -0.72 -6.98 -20.39
C PHE A 109 -0.53 -8.23 -19.55
N ILE A 110 0.66 -8.82 -19.59
CA ILE A 110 1.07 -9.92 -18.72
C ILE A 110 2.50 -9.64 -18.32
N GLY A 111 2.73 -9.28 -17.08
CA GLY A 111 4.08 -8.89 -16.64
C GLY A 111 4.17 -8.44 -15.20
N ALA A 112 5.36 -8.02 -14.80
CA ALA A 112 5.62 -7.42 -13.52
C ALA A 112 4.99 -6.02 -13.43
N LYS A 113 4.52 -5.65 -12.24
CA LYS A 113 3.88 -4.34 -11.98
C LYS A 113 4.93 -3.26 -11.74
N GLU A 114 5.73 -2.96 -12.76
CA GLU A 114 6.65 -1.83 -12.74
C GLU A 114 5.87 -0.53 -12.93
N VAL A 115 5.95 0.37 -11.96
CA VAL A 115 5.12 1.59 -11.94
C VAL A 115 5.36 2.46 -13.16
N ASP A 116 6.62 2.68 -13.54
CA ASP A 116 6.99 3.50 -14.69
C ASP A 116 6.48 2.91 -16.02
N LEU A 117 6.50 1.58 -16.14
CA LEU A 117 5.97 0.87 -17.29
C LEU A 117 4.44 0.98 -17.39
N LEU A 118 3.76 0.83 -16.25
CA LEU A 118 2.30 0.98 -16.17
C LEU A 118 1.88 2.43 -16.45
N ASP A 119 2.57 3.42 -15.90
CA ASP A 119 2.34 4.85 -16.17
C ASP A 119 2.58 5.17 -17.67
N LYS A 120 3.63 4.60 -18.27
CA LYS A 120 3.91 4.75 -19.71
C LYS A 120 2.79 4.20 -20.57
N TYR A 121 2.31 2.97 -20.29
CA TYR A 121 1.20 2.37 -21.03
C TYR A 121 -0.13 3.10 -20.78
N SER A 122 -0.38 3.55 -19.55
CA SER A 122 -1.52 4.39 -19.21
C SER A 122 -1.60 5.61 -20.14
N ASN A 123 -0.48 6.32 -20.29
CA ASN A 123 -0.39 7.52 -21.13
C ASN A 123 -0.45 7.20 -22.63
N GLN A 124 0.27 6.18 -23.11
CA GLN A 124 0.36 5.85 -24.53
C GLN A 124 -0.94 5.27 -25.10
N LEU A 125 -1.64 4.47 -24.30
CA LEU A 125 -2.86 3.78 -24.72
C LEU A 125 -4.13 4.42 -24.13
N SER A 126 -3.98 5.54 -23.40
CA SER A 126 -5.07 6.23 -22.69
C SER A 126 -5.87 5.29 -21.79
N ILE A 127 -5.17 4.40 -21.07
CA ILE A 127 -5.78 3.45 -20.14
C ILE A 127 -5.97 4.15 -18.79
N GLU A 128 -7.22 4.29 -18.36
CA GLU A 128 -7.52 4.96 -17.10
C GLU A 128 -6.99 4.19 -15.90
N MET A 129 -6.28 4.91 -15.01
CA MET A 129 -5.84 4.41 -13.71
C MET A 129 -5.09 3.07 -13.79
N PHE A 130 -4.29 2.84 -14.84
CA PHE A 130 -3.57 1.57 -15.00
C PHE A 130 -2.48 1.38 -13.94
N ASP A 131 -1.94 2.46 -13.40
CA ASP A 131 -1.02 2.48 -12.27
C ASP A 131 -1.65 1.95 -10.96
N ARG A 132 -3.00 1.95 -10.86
CA ARG A 132 -3.72 1.37 -9.73
C ARG A 132 -3.64 -0.15 -9.65
N ALA A 133 -3.10 -0.81 -10.66
CA ALA A 133 -2.70 -2.22 -10.59
C ALA A 133 -1.66 -2.47 -9.49
N VAL A 134 -0.88 -1.45 -9.12
CA VAL A 134 -0.04 -1.44 -7.92
C VAL A 134 -0.86 -0.92 -6.76
N ASP A 135 -1.02 -1.75 -5.73
CA ASP A 135 -1.79 -1.38 -4.54
C ASP A 135 -1.02 -0.40 -3.64
N PHE A 136 -1.12 0.88 -3.93
CA PHE A 136 -0.57 1.94 -3.08
C PHE A 136 -1.40 2.21 -1.81
N GLY A 137 -2.52 1.50 -1.63
CA GLY A 137 -3.40 1.62 -0.46
C GLY A 137 -4.21 2.91 -0.42
N TRP A 138 -4.88 3.11 0.70
CA TRP A 138 -5.83 4.23 0.91
C TRP A 138 -5.17 5.60 0.85
N PHE A 139 -3.87 5.68 1.21
CA PHE A 139 -3.11 6.93 1.19
C PHE A 139 -2.37 7.15 -0.14
N TYR A 140 -2.96 6.75 -1.26
CA TYR A 140 -2.38 6.89 -2.59
C TYR A 140 -1.73 8.26 -2.84
N VAL A 141 -2.40 9.35 -2.43
CA VAL A 141 -1.93 10.74 -2.60
C VAL A 141 -0.57 10.98 -1.92
N ILE A 142 -0.26 10.20 -0.86
CA ILE A 142 1.02 10.26 -0.16
C ILE A 142 1.96 9.16 -0.68
N THR A 143 1.43 7.96 -0.89
CA THR A 143 2.22 6.77 -1.23
C THR A 143 2.88 6.88 -2.60
N LYS A 144 2.13 7.30 -3.65
CA LYS A 144 2.70 7.43 -5.00
C LYS A 144 3.81 8.50 -5.09
N PRO A 145 3.68 9.72 -4.54
CA PRO A 145 4.79 10.68 -4.48
C PRO A 145 6.00 10.18 -3.69
N LEU A 146 5.80 9.47 -2.58
CA LEU A 146 6.90 8.88 -1.82
C LEU A 146 7.61 7.78 -2.62
N PHE A 147 6.86 6.95 -3.34
CA PHE A 147 7.43 5.97 -4.26
C PHE A 147 8.30 6.65 -5.34
N LEU A 148 7.75 7.65 -6.05
CA LEU A 148 8.50 8.38 -7.09
C LEU A 148 9.75 9.07 -6.53
N LEU A 149 9.68 9.59 -5.31
CA LEU A 149 10.84 10.17 -4.65
C LEU A 149 11.88 9.10 -4.30
N LEU A 150 11.45 7.94 -3.77
CA LEU A 150 12.34 6.81 -3.49
C LEU A 150 13.02 6.32 -4.77
N HIS A 151 12.28 6.19 -5.87
CA HIS A 151 12.80 5.77 -7.16
C HIS A 151 13.88 6.74 -7.67
N LYS A 152 13.60 8.05 -7.66
CA LYS A 152 14.61 9.08 -8.03
C LYS A 152 15.86 9.06 -7.15
N LEU A 153 15.68 8.82 -5.85
CA LEU A 153 16.82 8.67 -4.95
C LEU A 153 17.60 7.37 -5.24
N SER A 154 16.91 6.31 -5.65
CA SER A 154 17.54 5.05 -6.04
C SER A 154 18.40 5.21 -7.31
N ASP A 155 17.90 5.95 -8.28
CA ASP A 155 18.67 6.31 -9.49
C ASP A 155 19.90 7.15 -9.15
N LEU A 156 19.74 8.10 -8.21
CA LEU A 156 20.83 8.99 -7.79
C LEU A 156 21.94 8.25 -7.03
N PHE A 157 21.57 7.39 -6.08
CA PHE A 157 22.54 6.70 -5.21
C PHE A 157 22.99 5.34 -5.76
N GLY A 158 22.28 4.78 -6.73
CA GLY A 158 22.54 3.44 -7.24
C GLY A 158 22.34 2.33 -6.19
N ASN A 159 21.67 2.65 -5.06
CA ASN A 159 21.46 1.72 -3.95
C ASN A 159 20.14 2.02 -3.24
N VAL A 160 19.22 1.04 -3.26
CA VAL A 160 17.88 1.18 -2.68
C VAL A 160 17.92 1.43 -1.16
N GLY A 161 18.81 0.74 -0.45
CA GLY A 161 18.93 0.92 1.00
C GLY A 161 19.38 2.32 1.39
N LEU A 162 20.36 2.92 0.67
CA LEU A 162 20.75 4.33 0.86
C LEU A 162 19.59 5.27 0.55
N SER A 163 18.80 4.94 -0.46
CA SER A 163 17.65 5.76 -0.85
C SER A 163 16.57 5.76 0.23
N ILE A 164 16.33 4.62 0.89
CA ILE A 164 15.43 4.51 2.04
C ILE A 164 15.93 5.39 3.21
N LEU A 165 17.23 5.35 3.51
CA LEU A 165 17.82 6.19 4.55
C LEU A 165 17.69 7.68 4.21
N ALA A 166 18.03 8.07 2.97
CA ALA A 166 17.91 9.44 2.49
C ALA A 166 16.46 9.93 2.53
N LEU A 167 15.51 9.12 2.07
CA LEU A 167 14.07 9.40 2.15
C LEU A 167 13.63 9.62 3.59
N THR A 168 14.09 8.78 4.51
CA THR A 168 13.78 8.91 5.94
C THR A 168 14.31 10.23 6.51
N VAL A 169 15.54 10.61 6.16
CA VAL A 169 16.13 11.90 6.58
C VAL A 169 15.33 13.07 6.02
N LEU A 170 14.97 13.04 4.74
CA LEU A 170 14.16 14.09 4.11
C LEU A 170 12.80 14.25 4.80
N ILE A 171 12.09 13.16 5.07
CA ILE A 171 10.82 13.20 5.79
C ILE A 171 11.00 13.77 7.20
N ARG A 172 12.06 13.39 7.92
CA ARG A 172 12.35 13.93 9.25
C ARG A 172 12.66 15.42 9.23
N ILE A 173 13.42 15.90 8.24
CA ILE A 173 13.70 17.33 8.06
C ILE A 173 12.41 18.09 7.80
N LEU A 174 11.53 17.57 6.93
CA LEU A 174 10.25 18.19 6.62
C LEU A 174 9.32 18.26 7.84
N LEU A 175 9.31 17.23 8.66
CA LEU A 175 8.47 17.14 9.86
C LEU A 175 9.11 17.80 11.09
N PHE A 176 10.39 18.20 11.03
CA PHE A 176 11.13 18.76 12.17
C PHE A 176 10.44 19.97 12.82
N PRO A 177 9.94 21.00 12.08
CA PRO A 177 9.29 22.15 12.71
C PRO A 177 8.04 21.75 13.49
N LEU A 178 7.29 20.77 12.99
CA LEU A 178 6.10 20.24 13.68
C LEU A 178 6.48 19.49 14.96
N ALA A 179 7.50 18.60 14.86
CA ALA A 179 8.02 17.86 15.99
C ALA A 179 8.51 18.80 17.09
N ASN A 180 9.32 19.82 16.72
CA ASN A 180 9.84 20.81 17.67
C ASN A 180 8.72 21.57 18.41
N LYS A 181 7.67 21.99 17.68
CA LYS A 181 6.51 22.65 18.29
C LYS A 181 5.79 21.74 19.28
N SER A 182 5.65 20.46 18.97
CA SER A 182 5.04 19.47 19.85
C SER A 182 5.89 19.19 21.08
N PHE A 183 7.20 19.03 20.95
CA PHE A 183 8.10 18.83 22.09
C PHE A 183 8.07 20.04 23.04
N LYS A 184 8.03 21.27 22.52
CA LYS A 184 7.87 22.48 23.35
C LYS A 184 6.55 22.45 24.12
N SER A 185 5.46 22.05 23.48
CA SER A 185 4.15 21.94 24.15
C SER A 185 4.16 20.85 25.22
N MET A 186 4.76 19.69 24.93
CA MET A 186 4.89 18.58 25.88
C MET A 186 5.75 18.99 27.11
N SER A 187 6.82 19.73 26.88
CA SER A 187 7.66 20.25 27.97
C SER A 187 6.87 21.20 28.88
N ARG A 188 6.03 22.07 28.32
CA ARG A 188 5.14 22.95 29.11
C ARG A 188 4.12 22.14 29.91
N MET A 189 3.55 21.07 29.30
CA MET A 189 2.63 20.18 30.03
C MET A 189 3.31 19.49 31.22
N LYS A 190 4.58 19.08 31.09
CA LYS A 190 5.33 18.49 32.22
C LYS A 190 5.46 19.45 33.40
N ILE A 191 5.65 20.75 33.15
CA ILE A 191 5.72 21.78 34.21
C ILE A 191 4.37 21.92 34.96
N LEU A 192 3.25 21.65 34.26
CA LEU A 192 1.91 21.71 34.87
C LEU A 192 1.51 20.45 35.65
N THR A 193 2.29 19.37 35.52
CA THR A 193 2.00 18.08 36.17
C THR A 193 1.74 18.22 37.69
N PRO A 194 2.54 18.95 38.49
CA PRO A 194 2.28 19.11 39.93
C PRO A 194 0.93 19.78 40.20
N LYS A 195 0.60 20.88 39.48
CA LYS A 195 -0.69 21.56 39.60
C LYS A 195 -1.86 20.63 39.24
N MET A 196 -1.69 19.81 38.23
CA MET A 196 -2.70 18.80 37.84
C MET A 196 -2.89 17.73 38.91
N THR A 197 -1.82 17.30 39.56
CA THR A 197 -1.90 16.33 40.67
C THR A 197 -2.67 16.92 41.86
N GLU A 198 -2.41 18.15 42.20
CA GLU A 198 -3.16 18.88 43.26
C GLU A 198 -4.67 18.96 42.96
N ILE A 199 -5.04 19.30 41.70
CA ILE A 199 -6.44 19.32 41.28
C ILE A 199 -7.06 17.92 41.37
N ARG A 200 -6.35 16.90 40.95
CA ARG A 200 -6.81 15.49 41.01
C ARG A 200 -7.01 15.03 42.46
N GLU A 201 -6.16 15.44 43.36
CA GLU A 201 -6.29 15.11 44.78
C GLU A 201 -7.44 15.84 45.43
N ARG A 202 -7.63 17.14 45.12
CA ARG A 202 -8.69 17.97 45.63
C ARG A 202 -10.10 17.53 45.21
N TYR A 203 -10.22 17.04 43.97
CA TYR A 203 -11.52 16.69 43.39
C TYR A 203 -11.63 15.16 43.12
N LYS A 204 -11.02 14.30 43.94
CA LYS A 204 -11.05 12.82 43.78
C LYS A 204 -12.47 12.25 43.65
N THR A 205 -13.44 12.82 44.36
CA THR A 205 -14.83 12.35 44.40
C THR A 205 -15.71 12.95 43.31
N ASP A 206 -15.32 14.08 42.73
CA ASP A 206 -16.09 14.80 41.69
C ASP A 206 -15.30 14.84 40.35
N LYS A 207 -15.48 13.81 39.57
CA LYS A 207 -14.79 13.66 38.28
C LYS A 207 -15.12 14.78 37.28
N LEU A 208 -16.33 15.31 37.35
CA LEU A 208 -16.81 16.32 36.42
C LEU A 208 -16.15 17.68 36.73
N LYS A 209 -16.09 18.04 38.00
CA LYS A 209 -15.42 19.25 38.45
C LYS A 209 -13.89 19.16 38.27
N MET A 210 -13.30 17.97 38.49
CA MET A 210 -11.90 17.72 38.25
C MET A 210 -11.53 17.96 36.75
N GLN A 211 -12.35 17.47 35.79
CA GLN A 211 -12.14 17.73 34.36
C GLN A 211 -12.26 19.21 34.01
N GLN A 212 -13.26 19.91 34.57
CA GLN A 212 -13.46 21.35 34.35
C GLN A 212 -12.24 22.16 34.82
N GLU A 213 -11.74 21.90 36.03
CA GLU A 213 -10.58 22.58 36.59
C GLU A 213 -9.28 22.29 35.82
N ILE A 214 -9.06 21.04 35.35
CA ILE A 214 -7.93 20.69 34.50
C ILE A 214 -8.03 21.45 33.18
N MET A 215 -9.23 21.53 32.56
CA MET A 215 -9.41 22.29 31.32
C MET A 215 -9.24 23.80 31.51
N ALA A 216 -9.69 24.34 32.66
CA ALA A 216 -9.45 25.72 33.03
C ALA A 216 -7.94 26.01 33.19
N LEU A 217 -7.20 25.12 33.85
CA LEU A 217 -5.74 25.19 33.97
C LEU A 217 -5.06 25.22 32.60
N TYR A 218 -5.45 24.35 31.68
CA TYR A 218 -4.87 24.33 30.32
C TYR A 218 -5.17 25.64 29.57
N LYS A 219 -6.38 26.19 29.72
CA LYS A 219 -6.75 27.47 29.10
C LYS A 219 -5.96 28.64 29.70
N SER A 220 -5.82 28.71 31.02
CA SER A 220 -5.10 29.79 31.71
C SER A 220 -3.62 29.82 31.37
N GLU A 221 -3.01 28.64 31.27
CA GLU A 221 -1.56 28.50 30.92
C GLU A 221 -1.32 28.47 29.37
N LYS A 222 -2.39 28.64 28.57
CA LYS A 222 -2.35 28.64 27.09
C LYS A 222 -1.64 27.40 26.51
N VAL A 223 -1.87 26.24 27.12
CA VAL A 223 -1.32 24.95 26.69
C VAL A 223 -2.43 24.11 26.09
N ASN A 224 -2.20 23.61 24.88
CA ASN A 224 -3.15 22.69 24.25
C ASN A 224 -2.68 21.24 24.45
N PRO A 225 -3.44 20.39 25.17
CA PRO A 225 -3.07 19.00 25.41
C PRO A 225 -2.97 18.17 24.11
N LEU A 226 -3.72 18.52 23.07
CA LEU A 226 -3.70 17.83 21.79
C LEU A 226 -2.42 18.11 20.97
N SER A 227 -1.70 19.18 21.27
CA SER A 227 -0.49 19.54 20.53
C SER A 227 0.65 18.51 20.73
N GLY A 228 0.64 17.79 21.85
CA GLY A 228 1.63 16.73 22.14
C GLY A 228 1.47 15.49 21.28
N CYS A 229 0.25 15.12 20.91
CA CYS A 229 -0.02 13.94 20.09
C CYS A 229 -0.09 14.23 18.59
N LEU A 230 -0.10 15.50 18.18
CA LEU A 230 -0.22 15.91 16.77
C LEU A 230 0.83 15.27 15.83
N PRO A 231 2.12 15.16 16.21
CA PRO A 231 3.11 14.47 15.37
C PRO A 231 2.75 13.01 15.13
N ILE A 232 2.23 12.31 16.12
CA ILE A 232 1.85 10.90 16.00
C ILE A 232 0.71 10.77 14.99
N LEU A 233 -0.30 11.63 15.05
CA LEU A 233 -1.43 11.62 14.13
C LEU A 233 -1.01 11.85 12.67
N ILE A 234 -0.02 12.71 12.43
CA ILE A 234 0.51 12.96 11.09
C ILE A 234 1.47 11.84 10.67
N GLN A 235 2.20 11.27 11.61
CA GLN A 235 3.16 10.20 11.36
C GLN A 235 2.47 8.89 10.93
N ILE A 236 1.27 8.60 11.43
CA ILE A 236 0.54 7.35 11.10
C ILE A 236 0.32 7.20 9.59
N PRO A 237 -0.29 8.16 8.86
CA PRO A 237 -0.46 8.06 7.41
C PRO A 237 0.87 7.93 6.65
N ILE A 238 1.90 8.65 7.09
CA ILE A 238 3.24 8.60 6.48
C ILE A 238 3.86 7.22 6.68
N PHE A 239 3.71 6.63 7.88
CA PHE A 239 4.22 5.31 8.18
C PHE A 239 3.54 4.23 7.33
N PHE A 240 2.21 4.29 7.22
CA PHE A 240 1.46 3.39 6.35
C PHE A 240 1.86 3.55 4.87
N ALA A 241 2.04 4.78 4.41
CA ALA A 241 2.47 5.03 3.05
C ALA A 241 3.88 4.47 2.79
N LEU A 242 4.85 4.69 3.70
CA LEU A 242 6.18 4.10 3.60
C LEU A 242 6.15 2.57 3.64
N TYR A 243 5.35 2.00 4.54
CA TYR A 243 5.17 0.55 4.60
C TYR A 243 4.66 0.01 3.26
N LYS A 244 3.62 0.63 2.69
CA LYS A 244 3.10 0.25 1.38
C LYS A 244 4.17 0.38 0.28
N VAL A 245 4.88 1.50 0.21
CA VAL A 245 5.96 1.69 -0.77
C VAL A 245 6.96 0.55 -0.69
N LEU A 246 7.48 0.25 0.50
CA LEU A 246 8.51 -0.79 0.65
C LEU A 246 7.98 -2.20 0.42
N PHE A 247 6.69 -2.44 0.69
CA PHE A 247 6.10 -3.77 0.58
C PHE A 247 5.68 -4.13 -0.85
N VAL A 248 5.16 -3.14 -1.63
CA VAL A 248 4.61 -3.40 -2.97
C VAL A 248 5.61 -3.17 -4.09
N THR A 249 6.72 -2.45 -3.84
CA THR A 249 7.69 -2.12 -4.88
C THR A 249 8.53 -3.33 -5.28
N LEU A 250 8.68 -3.51 -6.59
CA LEU A 250 9.51 -4.56 -7.15
C LEU A 250 11.01 -4.25 -6.95
N GLU A 251 11.37 -2.98 -6.90
CA GLU A 251 12.74 -2.45 -6.83
C GLU A 251 13.46 -2.84 -5.54
N THR A 252 12.72 -3.07 -4.45
CA THR A 252 13.30 -3.54 -3.17
C THR A 252 13.63 -5.02 -3.18
N ARG A 253 13.06 -5.78 -4.14
CA ARG A 253 13.25 -7.22 -4.21
C ARG A 253 14.65 -7.55 -4.71
N HIS A 254 15.37 -8.37 -3.92
CA HIS A 254 16.75 -8.77 -4.19
C HIS A 254 17.73 -7.59 -4.30
N ALA A 255 17.34 -6.40 -3.79
CA ALA A 255 18.21 -5.24 -3.78
C ALA A 255 19.33 -5.42 -2.76
N PRO A 256 20.62 -5.30 -3.15
CA PRO A 256 21.72 -5.41 -2.23
C PRO A 256 21.89 -4.14 -1.41
N PHE A 257 22.41 -4.31 -0.19
CA PHE A 257 22.89 -3.23 0.65
C PHE A 257 24.37 -3.45 0.99
N TYR A 258 24.90 -2.71 1.94
CA TYR A 258 26.31 -2.83 2.35
C TYR A 258 26.55 -3.95 3.34
N GLY A 259 27.81 -4.42 3.38
CA GLY A 259 28.26 -5.44 4.33
C GLY A 259 27.68 -6.82 4.02
N TRP A 260 27.06 -7.43 5.02
CA TRP A 260 26.47 -8.76 4.92
C TRP A 260 25.04 -8.77 4.39
N VAL A 261 24.39 -7.63 4.28
CA VAL A 261 23.02 -7.50 3.77
C VAL A 261 23.04 -7.54 2.26
N LYS A 262 22.87 -8.74 1.68
CA LYS A 262 22.89 -8.95 0.24
C LYS A 262 21.52 -8.81 -0.42
N ASP A 263 20.45 -8.90 0.35
CA ASP A 263 19.07 -8.85 -0.14
C ASP A 263 18.18 -8.20 0.93
N LEU A 264 17.65 -7.01 0.63
CA LEU A 264 16.76 -6.26 1.52
C LEU A 264 15.38 -6.93 1.68
N SER A 265 15.02 -7.85 0.78
CA SER A 265 13.74 -8.57 0.82
C SER A 265 13.81 -9.91 1.52
N ALA A 266 15.00 -10.39 1.84
CA ALA A 266 15.22 -11.66 2.53
C ALA A 266 15.39 -11.46 4.03
N PRO A 267 14.98 -12.45 4.85
CA PRO A 267 15.31 -12.44 6.29
C PRO A 267 16.84 -12.40 6.50
N ASP A 268 17.28 -11.66 7.51
CA ASP A 268 18.70 -11.58 7.86
C ASP A 268 19.20 -12.97 8.27
N PRO A 269 20.22 -13.54 7.58
CA PRO A 269 20.79 -14.84 7.94
C PRO A 269 21.63 -14.78 9.23
N THR A 270 22.00 -13.58 9.68
CA THR A 270 22.78 -13.39 10.90
C THR A 270 21.87 -13.27 12.10
N THR A 271 22.19 -14.00 13.17
CA THR A 271 21.47 -13.94 14.44
C THR A 271 22.43 -13.94 15.62
N ILE A 272 21.96 -13.52 16.79
CA ILE A 272 22.74 -13.63 18.03
C ILE A 272 23.08 -15.09 18.31
N PHE A 273 22.20 -16.03 17.95
CA PHE A 273 22.36 -17.47 18.22
C PHE A 273 23.41 -18.16 17.35
N ASN A 274 23.68 -17.63 16.13
CA ASN A 274 24.74 -18.12 15.26
C ASN A 274 26.01 -17.26 15.34
N LEU A 275 26.14 -16.43 16.38
CA LEU A 275 27.21 -15.46 16.57
C LEU A 275 27.45 -14.62 15.31
N PHE A 276 26.37 -13.99 14.82
CA PHE A 276 26.39 -13.13 13.63
C PHE A 276 26.93 -13.81 12.36
N GLY A 277 26.63 -15.11 12.20
CA GLY A 277 27.03 -15.89 11.02
C GLY A 277 28.38 -16.58 11.13
N VAL A 278 29.04 -16.54 12.31
CA VAL A 278 30.30 -17.29 12.56
C VAL A 278 30.03 -18.80 12.56
N PHE A 279 28.90 -19.23 13.12
CA PHE A 279 28.46 -20.62 13.05
C PHE A 279 27.49 -20.84 11.90
N ASN A 280 27.79 -21.85 11.07
CA ASN A 280 26.93 -22.24 9.95
C ASN A 280 25.73 -23.08 10.44
N PHE A 281 24.94 -22.50 11.33
CA PHE A 281 23.76 -23.08 11.96
C PHE A 281 22.57 -22.14 11.72
N MET A 282 21.48 -22.68 11.20
CA MET A 282 20.21 -21.95 11.07
C MET A 282 19.32 -22.26 12.29
N PRO A 283 19.12 -21.29 13.19
CA PRO A 283 18.18 -21.47 14.28
C PRO A 283 16.74 -21.59 13.75
N PRO A 284 15.81 -22.16 14.54
CA PRO A 284 14.39 -22.18 14.20
C PRO A 284 13.87 -20.77 13.91
N SER A 285 12.88 -20.64 13.01
CA SER A 285 12.37 -19.36 12.50
C SER A 285 11.92 -18.37 13.59
N PHE A 286 11.44 -18.86 14.73
CA PHE A 286 11.02 -18.04 15.86
C PHE A 286 12.20 -17.43 16.66
N LEU A 287 13.43 -17.93 16.49
CA LEU A 287 14.67 -17.40 17.06
C LEU A 287 15.50 -16.60 16.07
N MET A 288 15.02 -16.45 14.83
CA MET A 288 15.69 -15.65 13.81
C MET A 288 15.46 -14.15 14.04
N ILE A 289 16.02 -13.63 15.12
CA ILE A 289 16.14 -12.19 15.35
C ILE A 289 17.51 -11.80 14.80
N GLY A 290 17.53 -11.28 13.57
CA GLY A 290 18.77 -10.82 12.95
C GLY A 290 19.36 -9.59 13.63
N ALA A 291 20.62 -9.27 13.32
CA ALA A 291 21.25 -8.03 13.77
C ALA A 291 20.69 -6.78 13.09
N TRP A 292 19.96 -6.94 11.99
CA TRP A 292 19.36 -5.85 11.23
C TRP A 292 18.33 -4.99 11.99
N PRO A 293 17.46 -5.52 12.89
CA PRO A 293 16.54 -4.71 13.68
C PRO A 293 17.19 -3.99 14.87
N LEU A 294 18.42 -4.32 15.22
CA LEU A 294 19.17 -3.73 16.33
C LEU A 294 20.02 -2.56 15.85
#